data_c9375cfc2ca377eaa1c09cb3029dbda3
#
_entry.id   c9375cfc2ca377eaa1c09cb3029dbda3
#
_cell.length_a   1.000
_cell.length_b   1.000
_cell.length_c   1.000
_cell.angle_alpha   90.00
_cell.angle_beta   90.00
_cell.angle_gamma   90.00
#
_symmetry.space_group_name_H-M   'P 1'
#
loop_
_entity.id
_entity.type
_entity.pdbx_description
1 polymer ?
#
loop_
_entity_poly.entity_id
_entity_poly.type
_entity_poly.pdbx_seq_one_letter_code
_entity_poly.pdbx_strand_id
1 'polypeptide(L)'
;MQIISIFNNKGGVGKSTLAYHTAYALSEKGIKTLMVDLDPQSNLTLHCIKPETLEQLWLDEEPFIEDYQSALADSRLTYEEFLAKPRSIHCLLKPIEDGVFESTSVGVIYEVNKNLGLIPGRLSLHKYEDKISKSWSDAFMGDPQALRLLTSIRNICLEAKEKHGYEIAIIDTSPSLGMLNRVIISTSTGFFVPCMPDMFSTFGLTNIGQSLSLWKNQFDTMYKLLPEKKRTIFPEKFVKFLGYTIYNAKKYEGRNSLDLATAHFSYVEKIPAVIKKHIPEECYQELEPEEIMRPIGGKSVIHSHNTLPSMAQKYRTPIWLVPESSELTSEDKATVSGNRQTYANKQQSYSDFADHLLTRLKMIEG
;
A
#
# COMPACT_ATOMS: atom_id res chain seq x y z
N MET A 1 -2.34 -14.86 3.76
CA MET A 1 -2.25 -13.66 2.91
C MET A 1 -1.16 -12.77 3.45
N GLN A 2 -0.25 -12.33 2.62
CA GLN A 2 0.76 -11.34 2.99
C GLN A 2 0.20 -9.93 2.75
N ILE A 3 0.20 -9.09 3.77
CA ILE A 3 -0.27 -7.71 3.68
C ILE A 3 0.95 -6.80 3.73
N ILE A 4 1.23 -6.09 2.64
CA ILE A 4 2.44 -5.29 2.45
C ILE A 4 2.06 -3.82 2.30
N SER A 5 2.54 -2.97 3.21
CA SER A 5 2.32 -1.53 3.12
C SER A 5 3.52 -0.83 2.47
N ILE A 6 3.26 0.09 1.56
CA ILE A 6 4.27 0.97 0.98
C ILE A 6 4.20 2.30 1.71
N PHE A 7 5.21 2.62 2.50
CA PHE A 7 5.14 3.75 3.42
C PHE A 7 6.37 4.66 3.33
N ASN A 8 6.13 5.96 3.26
CA ASN A 8 7.08 7.01 3.55
C ASN A 8 6.28 8.28 3.95
N ASN A 9 6.74 8.97 4.97
CA ASN A 9 6.17 10.24 5.43
C ASN A 9 6.47 11.43 4.49
N LYS A 10 7.25 11.23 3.43
CA LYS A 10 7.51 12.20 2.38
C LYS A 10 6.56 11.98 1.20
N GLY A 11 5.96 13.07 0.69
CA GLY A 11 5.18 13.05 -0.55
C GLY A 11 6.07 12.94 -1.80
N GLY A 12 5.52 12.46 -2.91
CA GLY A 12 6.21 12.43 -4.21
C GLY A 12 7.33 11.39 -4.36
N VAL A 13 7.46 10.45 -3.41
CA VAL A 13 8.48 9.37 -3.47
C VAL A 13 8.05 8.16 -4.29
N GLY A 14 6.93 8.26 -5.02
CA GLY A 14 6.46 7.22 -5.94
C GLY A 14 5.72 6.05 -5.29
N LYS A 15 5.12 6.21 -4.09
CA LYS A 15 4.37 5.14 -3.40
C LYS A 15 3.32 4.50 -4.29
N SER A 16 2.35 5.28 -4.78
CA SER A 16 1.25 4.79 -5.63
C SER A 16 1.74 4.17 -6.94
N THR A 17 2.76 4.78 -7.56
CA THR A 17 3.39 4.22 -8.78
C THR A 17 4.04 2.87 -8.50
N LEU A 18 4.79 2.75 -7.39
CA LEU A 18 5.39 1.47 -6.99
C LEU A 18 4.30 0.45 -6.60
N ALA A 19 3.25 0.87 -5.87
CA ALA A 19 2.13 0.01 -5.51
C ALA A 19 1.49 -0.61 -6.76
N TYR A 20 1.10 0.22 -7.71
CA TYR A 20 0.44 -0.20 -8.94
C TYR A 20 1.31 -1.17 -9.76
N HIS A 21 2.54 -0.76 -10.09
CA HIS A 21 3.39 -1.55 -10.97
C HIS A 21 3.92 -2.83 -10.31
N THR A 22 4.17 -2.81 -8.98
CA THR A 22 4.54 -4.02 -8.23
C THR A 22 3.39 -5.00 -8.18
N ALA A 23 2.18 -4.55 -7.86
CA ALA A 23 1.00 -5.40 -7.84
C ALA A 23 0.70 -5.99 -9.23
N TYR A 24 0.88 -5.20 -10.28
CA TYR A 24 0.71 -5.66 -11.66
C TYR A 24 1.75 -6.72 -12.03
N ALA A 25 3.03 -6.51 -11.71
CA ALA A 25 4.10 -7.48 -11.94
C ALA A 25 3.87 -8.80 -11.18
N LEU A 26 3.38 -8.73 -9.94
CA LEU A 26 2.98 -9.93 -9.17
C LEU A 26 1.84 -10.68 -9.86
N SER A 27 0.84 -9.97 -10.38
CA SER A 27 -0.29 -10.57 -11.08
C SER A 27 0.11 -11.27 -12.39
N GLU A 28 1.09 -10.71 -13.12
CA GLU A 28 1.66 -11.35 -14.32
C GLU A 28 2.43 -12.64 -14.00
N LYS A 29 2.95 -12.77 -12.76
CA LYS A 29 3.55 -14.01 -12.25
C LYS A 29 2.51 -15.05 -11.79
N GLY A 30 1.22 -14.75 -11.95
CA GLY A 30 0.13 -15.63 -11.54
C GLY A 30 -0.25 -15.53 -10.07
N ILE A 31 0.36 -14.63 -9.31
CA ILE A 31 0.03 -14.40 -7.89
C ILE A 31 -1.20 -13.51 -7.81
N LYS A 32 -2.26 -14.00 -7.19
CA LYS A 32 -3.50 -13.25 -7.07
C LYS A 32 -3.32 -12.12 -6.04
N THR A 33 -3.26 -10.89 -6.55
CA THR A 33 -2.85 -9.69 -5.81
C THR A 33 -4.01 -8.71 -5.66
N LEU A 34 -4.18 -8.18 -4.45
CA LEU A 34 -5.15 -7.15 -4.12
C LEU A 34 -4.43 -5.81 -3.91
N MET A 35 -4.86 -4.76 -4.56
CA MET A 35 -4.48 -3.39 -4.23
C MET A 35 -5.53 -2.77 -3.31
N VAL A 36 -5.08 -2.03 -2.29
CA VAL A 36 -5.95 -1.26 -1.39
C VAL A 36 -5.41 0.16 -1.32
N ASP A 37 -6.23 1.12 -1.74
CA ASP A 37 -5.85 2.54 -1.74
C ASP A 37 -6.31 3.22 -0.45
N LEU A 38 -5.35 3.51 0.42
CA LEU A 38 -5.59 4.17 1.71
C LEU A 38 -5.03 5.61 1.75
N ASP A 39 -4.58 6.13 0.61
CA ASP A 39 -4.33 7.57 0.50
C ASP A 39 -5.65 8.30 0.17
N PRO A 40 -6.11 9.27 0.99
CA PRO A 40 -7.29 10.07 0.66
C PRO A 40 -7.21 10.76 -0.71
N GLN A 41 -6.02 10.97 -1.26
CA GLN A 41 -5.84 11.51 -2.61
C GLN A 41 -6.19 10.51 -3.72
N SER A 42 -6.36 9.22 -3.39
CA SER A 42 -6.79 8.15 -4.29
C SER A 42 -5.98 8.01 -5.58
N ASN A 43 -4.67 8.28 -5.49
CA ASN A 43 -3.78 8.25 -6.66
C ASN A 43 -3.62 6.83 -7.24
N LEU A 44 -3.56 5.80 -6.39
CA LEU A 44 -3.53 4.41 -6.84
C LEU A 44 -4.82 4.05 -7.59
N THR A 45 -5.96 4.51 -7.11
CA THR A 45 -7.28 4.29 -7.73
C THR A 45 -7.33 4.88 -9.13
N LEU A 46 -6.78 6.08 -9.33
CA LEU A 46 -6.71 6.75 -10.64
C LEU A 46 -5.81 6.03 -11.66
N HIS A 47 -4.93 5.14 -11.23
CA HIS A 47 -4.21 4.23 -12.14
C HIS A 47 -5.10 3.11 -12.71
N CYS A 48 -6.27 2.87 -12.13
CA CYS A 48 -7.12 1.73 -12.47
C CYS A 48 -8.49 2.14 -12.99
N ILE A 49 -9.09 3.20 -12.45
CA ILE A 49 -10.48 3.60 -12.71
C ILE A 49 -10.51 4.95 -13.42
N LYS A 50 -11.39 5.08 -14.42
CA LYS A 50 -11.63 6.36 -15.10
C LYS A 50 -12.21 7.38 -14.10
N PRO A 51 -11.80 8.65 -14.17
CA PRO A 51 -12.29 9.69 -13.25
C PRO A 51 -13.83 9.76 -13.20
N GLU A 52 -14.51 9.66 -14.33
CA GLU A 52 -15.96 9.73 -14.42
C GLU A 52 -16.64 8.54 -13.73
N THR A 53 -16.04 7.34 -13.85
CA THR A 53 -16.53 6.12 -13.18
C THR A 53 -16.29 6.20 -11.67
N LEU A 54 -15.16 6.76 -11.25
CA LEU A 54 -14.83 6.96 -9.85
C LEU A 54 -15.74 8.00 -9.19
N GLU A 55 -16.00 9.10 -9.88
CA GLU A 55 -16.95 10.14 -9.43
C GLU A 55 -18.34 9.54 -9.23
N GLN A 56 -18.83 8.75 -10.19
CA GLN A 56 -20.14 8.08 -10.07
C GLN A 56 -20.16 7.10 -8.88
N LEU A 57 -19.10 6.31 -8.68
CA LEU A 57 -18.98 5.43 -7.53
C LEU A 57 -19.09 6.21 -6.22
N TRP A 58 -18.40 7.33 -6.10
CA TRP A 58 -18.41 8.15 -4.89
C TRP A 58 -19.77 8.82 -4.67
N LEU A 59 -20.46 9.28 -5.72
CA LEU A 59 -21.81 9.82 -5.63
C LEU A 59 -22.82 8.75 -5.17
N ASP A 60 -22.75 7.55 -5.71
CA ASP A 60 -23.60 6.42 -5.32
C ASP A 60 -23.40 6.01 -3.86
N GLU A 61 -22.20 6.24 -3.32
CA GLU A 61 -21.83 5.89 -1.94
C GLU A 61 -22.09 7.03 -0.92
N GLU A 62 -22.29 8.28 -1.36
CA GLU A 62 -22.36 9.44 -0.45
C GLU A 62 -23.43 9.27 0.65
N PRO A 63 -24.65 8.78 0.36
CA PRO A 63 -25.63 8.55 1.42
C PRO A 63 -25.14 7.57 2.50
N PHE A 64 -24.43 6.49 2.09
CA PHE A 64 -23.88 5.49 3.01
C PHE A 64 -22.72 6.04 3.84
N ILE A 65 -21.96 6.99 3.31
CA ILE A 65 -20.88 7.66 4.04
C ILE A 65 -21.41 8.66 5.06
N GLU A 66 -22.57 9.25 4.82
CA GLU A 66 -23.22 10.16 5.76
C GLU A 66 -23.84 9.39 6.93
N ASP A 67 -24.72 8.43 6.65
CA ASP A 67 -25.38 7.57 7.64
C ASP A 67 -25.67 6.21 7.00
N TYR A 68 -24.84 5.23 7.36
CA TYR A 68 -24.90 3.90 6.74
C TYR A 68 -26.25 3.21 6.99
N GLN A 69 -26.77 3.27 8.22
CA GLN A 69 -27.99 2.56 8.61
C GLN A 69 -29.23 3.16 7.92
N SER A 70 -29.36 4.47 7.92
CA SER A 70 -30.45 5.18 7.26
C SER A 70 -30.39 4.94 5.74
N ALA A 71 -29.23 5.06 5.10
CA ALA A 71 -29.08 4.85 3.67
C ALA A 71 -29.40 3.42 3.25
N LEU A 72 -29.02 2.41 4.04
CA LEU A 72 -29.34 1.02 3.76
C LEU A 72 -30.87 0.79 3.83
N ALA A 73 -31.55 1.34 4.85
CA ALA A 73 -32.98 1.25 5.00
C ALA A 73 -33.74 1.96 3.86
N ASP A 74 -33.32 3.16 3.50
CA ASP A 74 -33.94 3.98 2.44
C ASP A 74 -33.75 3.35 1.05
N SER A 75 -32.59 2.76 0.79
CA SER A 75 -32.29 2.09 -0.48
C SER A 75 -33.06 0.78 -0.65
N ARG A 76 -33.62 0.22 0.41
CA ARG A 76 -34.24 -1.11 0.46
C ARG A 76 -33.32 -2.27 0.00
N LEU A 77 -32.01 -2.04 -0.01
CA LEU A 77 -31.03 -3.07 -0.33
C LEU A 77 -30.80 -3.96 0.89
N THR A 78 -30.65 -5.24 0.66
CA THR A 78 -30.01 -6.12 1.65
C THR A 78 -28.50 -5.83 1.71
N TYR A 79 -27.84 -6.27 2.77
CA TYR A 79 -26.39 -6.13 2.88
C TYR A 79 -25.63 -6.86 1.75
N GLU A 80 -26.12 -8.01 1.32
CA GLU A 80 -25.58 -8.78 0.19
C GLU A 80 -25.71 -8.02 -1.13
N GLU A 81 -26.89 -7.40 -1.38
CA GLU A 81 -27.10 -6.56 -2.57
C GLU A 81 -26.23 -5.30 -2.55
N PHE A 82 -26.02 -4.70 -1.37
CA PHE A 82 -25.08 -3.60 -1.21
C PHE A 82 -23.65 -4.03 -1.61
N LEU A 83 -23.23 -5.23 -1.23
CA LEU A 83 -21.91 -5.80 -1.56
C LEU A 83 -21.83 -6.41 -2.97
N ALA A 84 -22.91 -6.46 -3.72
CA ALA A 84 -22.92 -7.01 -5.09
C ALA A 84 -22.23 -6.09 -6.12
N LYS A 85 -21.78 -4.90 -5.71
CA LYS A 85 -20.98 -3.96 -6.52
C LYS A 85 -19.67 -3.64 -5.82
N PRO A 86 -18.59 -3.29 -6.57
CA PRO A 86 -17.38 -2.78 -5.97
C PRO A 86 -17.66 -1.55 -5.09
N ARG A 87 -17.01 -1.47 -3.93
CA ARG A 87 -17.14 -0.37 -2.97
C ARG A 87 -15.78 0.22 -2.65
N SER A 88 -15.75 1.53 -2.36
CA SER A 88 -14.55 2.17 -1.84
C SER A 88 -14.22 1.67 -0.44
N ILE A 89 -12.94 1.76 -0.07
CA ILE A 89 -12.50 1.31 1.25
C ILE A 89 -13.25 1.98 2.40
N HIS A 90 -13.52 3.28 2.33
CA HIS A 90 -14.26 3.96 3.39
C HIS A 90 -15.72 3.46 3.49
N CYS A 91 -16.35 3.19 2.35
CA CYS A 91 -17.70 2.63 2.31
C CYS A 91 -17.76 1.22 2.92
N LEU A 92 -16.74 0.40 2.74
CA LEU A 92 -16.60 -0.91 3.40
C LEU A 92 -16.34 -0.81 4.91
N LEU A 93 -15.66 0.24 5.35
CA LEU A 93 -15.36 0.48 6.77
C LEU A 93 -16.52 1.12 7.53
N LYS A 94 -17.41 1.81 6.83
CA LYS A 94 -18.48 2.62 7.43
C LYS A 94 -19.42 1.83 8.38
N PRO A 95 -19.83 0.60 8.06
CA PRO A 95 -20.67 -0.19 8.97
C PRO A 95 -20.04 -0.43 10.35
N ILE A 96 -18.72 -0.60 10.42
CA ILE A 96 -17.99 -0.75 11.68
C ILE A 96 -17.77 0.62 12.34
N GLU A 97 -17.48 1.65 11.57
CA GLU A 97 -17.34 3.03 12.06
C GLU A 97 -18.60 3.49 12.77
N ASP A 98 -19.79 3.17 12.23
CA ASP A 98 -21.08 3.52 12.83
C ASP A 98 -21.54 2.51 13.89
N GLY A 99 -20.80 1.40 14.08
CA GLY A 99 -21.15 0.37 15.07
C GLY A 99 -22.36 -0.49 14.69
N VAL A 100 -22.71 -0.53 13.40
CA VAL A 100 -23.86 -1.29 12.89
C VAL A 100 -23.54 -2.78 12.79
N PHE A 101 -22.33 -3.12 12.37
CA PHE A 101 -21.88 -4.51 12.25
C PHE A 101 -20.63 -4.80 13.10
N GLU A 102 -20.49 -6.05 13.50
CA GLU A 102 -19.36 -6.53 14.29
C GLU A 102 -18.15 -6.95 13.44
N SER A 103 -18.35 -7.17 12.15
CA SER A 103 -17.30 -7.55 11.19
C SER A 103 -17.42 -6.78 9.90
N THR A 104 -16.28 -6.54 9.26
CA THR A 104 -16.24 -6.07 7.87
C THR A 104 -16.66 -7.19 6.94
N SER A 105 -17.24 -6.87 5.80
CA SER A 105 -17.44 -7.83 4.72
C SER A 105 -17.00 -7.23 3.39
N VAL A 106 -16.29 -8.05 2.62
CA VAL A 106 -15.86 -7.72 1.26
C VAL A 106 -16.82 -8.40 0.29
N GLY A 107 -17.44 -7.60 -0.55
CA GLY A 107 -18.26 -8.08 -1.65
C GLY A 107 -17.44 -8.21 -2.94
N VAL A 108 -17.99 -7.67 -4.03
CA VAL A 108 -17.31 -7.64 -5.33
C VAL A 108 -16.11 -6.70 -5.25
N ILE A 109 -14.96 -7.17 -5.70
CA ILE A 109 -13.71 -6.38 -5.81
C ILE A 109 -13.60 -5.90 -7.26
N TYR A 110 -13.17 -4.63 -7.44
CA TYR A 110 -12.94 -4.09 -8.77
C TYR A 110 -11.81 -4.87 -9.46
N GLU A 111 -12.13 -5.54 -10.57
CA GLU A 111 -11.18 -6.35 -11.33
C GLU A 111 -10.36 -5.45 -12.27
N VAL A 112 -9.05 -5.40 -12.07
CA VAL A 112 -8.09 -4.71 -12.95
C VAL A 112 -7.61 -5.66 -14.05
N ASN A 113 -7.29 -6.90 -13.66
CA ASN A 113 -7.06 -8.03 -14.57
C ASN A 113 -7.37 -9.34 -13.82
N LYS A 114 -7.27 -10.48 -14.50
CA LYS A 114 -7.60 -11.82 -13.97
C LYS A 114 -7.02 -12.12 -12.57
N ASN A 115 -5.83 -11.61 -12.26
CA ASN A 115 -5.12 -11.85 -11.00
C ASN A 115 -4.92 -10.59 -10.17
N LEU A 116 -5.50 -9.45 -10.56
CA LEU A 116 -5.32 -8.17 -9.90
C LEU A 116 -6.65 -7.51 -9.61
N GLY A 117 -6.94 -7.31 -8.33
CA GLY A 117 -8.09 -6.57 -7.86
C GLY A 117 -7.72 -5.26 -7.18
N LEU A 118 -8.69 -4.38 -7.06
CA LEU A 118 -8.57 -3.10 -6.38
C LEU A 118 -9.75 -2.89 -5.43
N ILE A 119 -9.47 -2.47 -4.20
CA ILE A 119 -10.42 -1.76 -3.33
C ILE A 119 -10.10 -0.28 -3.47
N PRO A 120 -11.01 0.51 -4.11
CA PRO A 120 -10.76 1.91 -4.42
C PRO A 120 -10.65 2.79 -3.17
N GLY A 121 -9.83 3.83 -3.26
CA GLY A 121 -9.76 4.89 -2.26
C GLY A 121 -10.97 5.84 -2.30
N ARG A 122 -11.08 6.69 -1.26
CA ARG A 122 -12.08 7.74 -1.17
C ARG A 122 -11.55 8.93 -0.39
N LEU A 123 -11.86 10.14 -0.85
CA LEU A 123 -11.46 11.40 -0.17
C LEU A 123 -11.90 11.45 1.29
N SER A 124 -13.09 10.93 1.61
CA SER A 124 -13.67 10.96 2.96
C SER A 124 -12.99 10.02 3.97
N LEU A 125 -11.97 9.26 3.58
CA LEU A 125 -11.26 8.32 4.46
C LEU A 125 -10.61 9.00 5.69
N HIS A 126 -10.34 10.31 5.62
CA HIS A 126 -9.87 11.10 6.77
C HIS A 126 -10.85 11.06 7.97
N LYS A 127 -12.18 10.94 7.71
CA LYS A 127 -13.19 10.82 8.77
C LYS A 127 -12.97 9.53 9.59
N TYR A 128 -12.61 8.45 8.91
CA TYR A 128 -12.25 7.18 9.56
C TYR A 128 -10.99 7.30 10.42
N GLU A 129 -9.97 8.03 9.96
CA GLU A 129 -8.77 8.33 10.76
C GLU A 129 -9.10 9.06 12.07
N ASP A 130 -10.01 10.05 12.02
CA ASP A 130 -10.51 10.75 13.21
C ASP A 130 -11.19 9.80 14.19
N LYS A 131 -11.99 8.84 13.69
CA LYS A 131 -12.65 7.84 14.52
C LYS A 131 -11.66 6.90 15.19
N ILE A 132 -10.67 6.39 14.46
CA ILE A 132 -9.59 5.57 15.03
C ILE A 132 -8.84 6.34 16.12
N SER A 133 -8.52 7.63 15.86
CA SER A 133 -7.79 8.48 16.80
C SER A 133 -8.52 8.63 18.13
N LYS A 134 -9.83 8.79 18.08
CA LYS A 134 -10.68 8.89 19.29
C LYS A 134 -10.77 7.55 20.03
N SER A 135 -10.79 6.44 19.30
CA SER A 135 -10.93 5.09 19.88
C SER A 135 -9.59 4.49 20.33
N TRP A 136 -8.48 5.17 20.12
CA TRP A 136 -7.14 4.61 20.40
C TRP A 136 -6.94 4.24 21.85
N SER A 137 -7.33 5.11 22.80
CA SER A 137 -7.22 4.83 24.24
C SER A 137 -8.11 3.67 24.69
N ASP A 138 -9.30 3.54 24.10
CA ASP A 138 -10.25 2.50 24.46
C ASP A 138 -9.76 1.10 24.05
N ALA A 139 -8.94 1.03 22.99
CA ALA A 139 -8.29 -0.21 22.56
C ALA A 139 -7.35 -0.77 23.64
N PHE A 140 -6.63 0.08 24.41
CA PHE A 140 -5.83 -0.36 25.56
C PHE A 140 -6.68 -0.95 26.68
N MET A 141 -7.90 -0.45 26.84
CA MET A 141 -8.86 -1.00 27.81
C MET A 141 -9.53 -2.29 27.32
N GLY A 142 -9.17 -2.75 26.12
CA GLY A 142 -9.72 -3.95 25.50
C GLY A 142 -11.17 -3.78 25.03
N ASP A 143 -11.58 -2.54 24.73
CA ASP A 143 -12.91 -2.28 24.17
C ASP A 143 -13.09 -3.00 22.83
N PRO A 144 -14.14 -3.82 22.65
CA PRO A 144 -14.31 -4.60 21.42
C PRO A 144 -14.51 -3.74 20.18
N GLN A 145 -15.21 -2.61 20.29
CA GLN A 145 -15.47 -1.73 19.15
C GLN A 145 -14.19 -1.04 18.70
N ALA A 146 -13.40 -0.53 19.64
CA ALA A 146 -12.10 0.05 19.34
C ALA A 146 -11.15 -0.95 18.64
N LEU A 147 -11.09 -2.19 19.16
CA LEU A 147 -10.26 -3.24 18.54
C LEU A 147 -10.71 -3.59 17.10
N ARG A 148 -12.03 -3.65 16.87
CA ARG A 148 -12.58 -3.88 15.52
C ARG A 148 -12.21 -2.75 14.56
N LEU A 149 -12.28 -1.50 15.00
CA LEU A 149 -11.85 -0.35 14.22
C LEU A 149 -10.35 -0.45 13.86
N LEU A 150 -9.49 -0.78 14.81
CA LEU A 150 -8.06 -0.88 14.56
C LEU A 150 -7.69 -2.05 13.62
N THR A 151 -8.47 -3.11 13.58
CA THR A 151 -8.15 -4.31 12.79
C THR A 151 -8.96 -4.44 11.51
N SER A 152 -9.93 -3.55 11.25
CA SER A 152 -10.89 -3.68 10.17
C SER A 152 -10.25 -3.74 8.78
N ILE A 153 -9.25 -2.90 8.48
CA ILE A 153 -8.55 -2.90 7.17
C ILE A 153 -7.82 -4.22 6.95
N ARG A 154 -7.13 -4.71 8.00
CA ARG A 154 -6.50 -6.03 7.96
C ARG A 154 -7.54 -7.14 7.74
N ASN A 155 -8.67 -7.07 8.42
CA ASN A 155 -9.75 -8.06 8.30
C ASN A 155 -10.38 -8.03 6.89
N ILE A 156 -10.56 -6.88 6.28
CA ILE A 156 -10.97 -6.74 4.87
C ILE A 156 -10.01 -7.51 3.95
N CYS A 157 -8.70 -7.34 4.14
CA CYS A 157 -7.70 -8.07 3.35
C CYS A 157 -7.80 -9.59 3.58
N LEU A 158 -7.94 -10.03 4.84
CA LEU A 158 -8.05 -11.46 5.16
C LEU A 158 -9.32 -12.07 4.58
N GLU A 159 -10.42 -11.36 4.63
CA GLU A 159 -11.68 -11.82 4.02
C GLU A 159 -11.60 -11.88 2.49
N ALA A 160 -10.90 -10.93 1.86
CA ALA A 160 -10.62 -10.98 0.43
C ALA A 160 -9.80 -12.24 0.04
N LYS A 161 -8.88 -12.71 0.91
CA LYS A 161 -8.24 -14.00 0.74
C LYS A 161 -9.25 -15.15 0.77
N GLU A 162 -10.09 -15.17 1.79
CA GLU A 162 -11.03 -16.30 2.02
C GLU A 162 -12.08 -16.37 0.91
N LYS A 163 -12.67 -15.25 0.52
CA LYS A 163 -13.75 -15.21 -0.47
C LYS A 163 -13.25 -15.26 -1.92
N HIS A 164 -12.13 -14.61 -2.20
CA HIS A 164 -11.66 -14.39 -3.56
C HIS A 164 -10.31 -15.02 -3.87
N GLY A 165 -9.61 -15.60 -2.86
CA GLY A 165 -8.35 -16.30 -3.06
C GLY A 165 -7.13 -15.39 -3.28
N TYR A 166 -7.18 -14.11 -2.84
CA TYR A 166 -6.02 -13.23 -2.92
C TYR A 166 -4.90 -13.69 -1.97
N GLU A 167 -3.66 -13.69 -2.47
CA GLU A 167 -2.49 -14.18 -1.76
C GLU A 167 -1.68 -13.04 -1.13
N ILE A 168 -1.57 -11.92 -1.86
CA ILE A 168 -0.85 -10.71 -1.45
C ILE A 168 -1.78 -9.51 -1.52
N ALA A 169 -1.75 -8.65 -0.49
CA ALA A 169 -2.32 -7.30 -0.54
C ALA A 169 -1.20 -6.27 -0.57
N ILE A 170 -1.24 -5.35 -1.53
CA ILE A 170 -0.38 -4.17 -1.60
C ILE A 170 -1.20 -2.96 -1.18
N ILE A 171 -0.78 -2.33 -0.09
CA ILE A 171 -1.46 -1.17 0.49
C ILE A 171 -0.69 0.11 0.15
N ASP A 172 -1.34 1.02 -0.56
CA ASP A 172 -0.84 2.39 -0.76
C ASP A 172 -1.26 3.27 0.41
N THR A 173 -0.33 4.06 0.96
CA THR A 173 -0.55 4.87 2.15
C THR A 173 -0.31 6.35 1.89
N SER A 174 -0.98 7.21 2.64
CA SER A 174 -0.72 8.65 2.63
C SER A 174 0.68 9.01 3.13
N PRO A 175 1.23 10.19 2.75
CA PRO A 175 2.53 10.63 3.23
C PRO A 175 2.43 11.28 4.63
N SER A 176 1.97 10.54 5.63
CA SER A 176 1.80 11.06 6.98
C SER A 176 2.23 10.04 8.04
N LEU A 177 2.52 10.50 9.25
CA LEU A 177 2.68 9.65 10.45
C LEU A 177 1.37 9.64 11.27
N GLY A 178 0.24 9.87 10.61
CA GLY A 178 -1.08 9.90 11.21
C GLY A 178 -1.56 8.54 11.73
N MET A 179 -2.72 8.56 12.40
CA MET A 179 -3.24 7.39 13.08
C MET A 179 -3.62 6.27 12.12
N LEU A 180 -4.14 6.60 10.92
CA LEU A 180 -4.49 5.62 9.91
C LEU A 180 -3.25 4.81 9.49
N ASN A 181 -2.16 5.50 9.11
CA ASN A 181 -0.91 4.84 8.72
C ASN A 181 -0.28 4.04 9.85
N ARG A 182 -0.37 4.55 11.09
CA ARG A 182 0.08 3.84 12.27
C ARG A 182 -0.63 2.50 12.43
N VAL A 183 -1.95 2.48 12.34
CA VAL A 183 -2.76 1.26 12.46
C VAL A 183 -2.45 0.29 11.34
N ILE A 184 -2.44 0.77 10.09
CA ILE A 184 -2.18 -0.07 8.91
C ILE A 184 -0.80 -0.73 9.00
N ILE A 185 0.24 0.07 9.26
CA ILE A 185 1.61 -0.44 9.35
C ILE A 185 1.71 -1.43 10.51
N SER A 186 1.21 -1.08 11.70
CA SER A 186 1.30 -1.96 12.87
C SER A 186 0.59 -3.31 12.69
N THR A 187 -0.41 -3.39 11.83
CA THR A 187 -1.22 -4.60 11.59
C THR A 187 -0.91 -5.32 10.28
N SER A 188 -0.04 -4.76 9.43
CA SER A 188 0.46 -5.40 8.20
C SER A 188 1.46 -6.52 8.50
N THR A 189 1.66 -7.43 7.55
CA THR A 189 2.71 -8.45 7.62
C THR A 189 4.08 -7.82 7.47
N GLY A 190 4.22 -6.91 6.51
CA GLY A 190 5.46 -6.21 6.24
C GLY A 190 5.23 -4.85 5.60
N PHE A 191 6.26 -4.01 5.65
CA PHE A 191 6.29 -2.75 4.92
C PHE A 191 7.66 -2.47 4.36
N PHE A 192 7.72 -1.66 3.30
CA PHE A 192 8.97 -1.14 2.78
C PHE A 192 8.87 0.36 2.49
N VAL A 193 10.04 1.01 2.42
CA VAL A 193 10.14 2.47 2.33
C VAL A 193 10.77 2.86 0.99
N PRO A 194 10.01 3.46 0.06
CA PRO A 194 10.60 4.11 -1.11
C PRO A 194 11.27 5.42 -0.68
N CYS A 195 12.55 5.58 -1.02
CA CYS A 195 13.39 6.72 -0.70
C CYS A 195 13.79 7.49 -1.95
N MET A 196 13.81 8.81 -1.90
CA MET A 196 14.54 9.59 -2.89
C MET A 196 16.03 9.70 -2.47
N PRO A 197 16.96 9.83 -3.43
CA PRO A 197 18.37 9.95 -3.10
C PRO A 197 18.74 11.37 -2.65
N ASP A 198 18.20 11.79 -1.51
CA ASP A 198 18.37 13.11 -0.92
C ASP A 198 18.48 13.08 0.60
N MET A 199 18.82 14.22 1.20
CA MET A 199 18.95 14.38 2.64
C MET A 199 17.66 14.02 3.40
N PHE A 200 16.48 14.32 2.83
CA PHE A 200 15.21 14.10 3.52
C PHE A 200 14.88 12.63 3.71
N SER A 201 15.42 11.74 2.87
CA SER A 201 15.20 10.30 3.03
C SER A 201 15.86 9.72 4.27
N THR A 202 17.02 10.21 4.66
CA THR A 202 17.67 9.80 5.92
C THR A 202 16.92 10.31 7.14
N PHE A 203 16.45 11.54 7.12
CA PHE A 203 15.58 12.08 8.19
C PHE A 203 14.22 11.36 8.22
N GLY A 204 13.64 11.07 7.07
CA GLY A 204 12.39 10.31 6.98
C GLY A 204 12.51 8.93 7.63
N LEU A 205 13.58 8.18 7.32
CA LEU A 205 13.84 6.88 7.94
C LEU A 205 14.10 6.99 9.45
N THR A 206 14.76 8.05 9.91
CA THR A 206 14.94 8.31 11.35
C THR A 206 13.58 8.51 12.04
N ASN A 207 12.70 9.34 11.47
CA ASN A 207 11.37 9.59 12.01
C ASN A 207 10.51 8.32 12.00
N ILE A 208 10.58 7.54 10.92
CA ILE A 208 9.88 6.26 10.81
C ILE A 208 10.36 5.30 11.91
N GLY A 209 11.67 5.19 12.12
CA GLY A 209 12.24 4.31 13.15
C GLY A 209 11.81 4.70 14.57
N GLN A 210 11.81 6.00 14.90
CA GLN A 210 11.32 6.50 16.19
C GLN A 210 9.82 6.18 16.38
N SER A 211 9.03 6.38 15.33
CA SER A 211 7.61 6.06 15.33
C SER A 211 7.35 4.57 15.50
N LEU A 212 8.09 3.72 14.79
CA LEU A 212 7.99 2.26 14.90
C LEU A 212 8.29 1.77 16.32
N SER A 213 9.35 2.30 16.95
CA SER A 213 9.68 1.95 18.34
C SER A 213 8.53 2.26 19.31
N LEU A 214 7.91 3.44 19.15
CA LEU A 214 6.75 3.82 19.95
C LEU A 214 5.54 2.92 19.66
N TRP A 215 5.24 2.71 18.37
CA TRP A 215 4.09 1.92 17.93
C TRP A 215 4.22 0.46 18.36
N LYS A 216 5.43 -0.12 18.27
CA LYS A 216 5.69 -1.47 18.73
C LYS A 216 5.43 -1.63 20.23
N ASN A 217 5.95 -0.73 21.06
CA ASN A 217 5.73 -0.77 22.49
C ASN A 217 4.23 -0.70 22.86
N GLN A 218 3.47 0.10 22.12
CA GLN A 218 2.03 0.24 22.32
C GLN A 218 1.27 -0.98 21.82
N PHE A 219 1.65 -1.52 20.67
CA PHE A 219 1.11 -2.76 20.11
C PHE A 219 1.32 -3.94 21.09
N ASP A 220 2.55 -4.15 21.55
CA ASP A 220 2.90 -5.21 22.50
C ASP A 220 2.15 -5.07 23.82
N THR A 221 1.96 -3.82 24.27
CA THR A 221 1.19 -3.53 25.48
C THR A 221 -0.28 -3.88 25.29
N MET A 222 -0.91 -3.44 24.19
CA MET A 222 -2.29 -3.82 23.88
C MET A 222 -2.44 -5.35 23.82
N TYR A 223 -1.58 -6.04 23.08
CA TYR A 223 -1.66 -7.49 22.94
C TYR A 223 -1.57 -8.21 24.29
N LYS A 224 -0.66 -7.78 25.18
CA LYS A 224 -0.50 -8.36 26.54
C LYS A 224 -1.70 -8.10 27.43
N LEU A 225 -2.31 -6.92 27.34
CA LEU A 225 -3.48 -6.56 28.15
C LEU A 225 -4.77 -7.24 27.66
N LEU A 226 -4.84 -7.67 26.39
CA LEU A 226 -6.02 -8.33 25.87
C LEU A 226 -6.24 -9.71 26.52
N PRO A 227 -7.48 -10.00 26.98
CA PRO A 227 -7.87 -11.34 27.36
C PRO A 227 -7.61 -12.33 26.21
N GLU A 228 -7.22 -13.56 26.53
CA GLU A 228 -6.84 -14.60 25.55
C GLU A 228 -7.86 -14.77 24.41
N LYS A 229 -9.15 -14.78 24.74
CA LYS A 229 -10.24 -14.88 23.76
C LYS A 229 -10.30 -13.70 22.78
N LYS A 230 -9.83 -12.51 23.17
CA LYS A 230 -9.82 -11.30 22.33
C LYS A 230 -8.53 -11.18 21.50
N ARG A 231 -7.47 -11.89 21.84
CA ARG A 231 -6.23 -11.91 21.08
C ARG A 231 -6.42 -12.46 19.66
N THR A 232 -7.42 -13.31 19.45
CA THR A 232 -7.72 -13.89 18.13
C THR A 232 -8.09 -12.85 17.05
N ILE A 233 -8.63 -11.69 17.46
CA ILE A 233 -9.01 -10.60 16.55
C ILE A 233 -7.89 -9.57 16.35
N PHE A 234 -6.82 -9.64 17.13
CA PHE A 234 -5.67 -8.73 17.04
C PHE A 234 -4.45 -9.48 16.50
N PRO A 235 -3.63 -8.89 15.62
CA PRO A 235 -2.46 -9.60 15.10
C PRO A 235 -1.45 -9.92 16.21
N GLU A 236 -0.92 -11.13 16.21
CA GLU A 236 0.04 -11.60 17.21
C GLU A 236 1.40 -10.93 17.06
N LYS A 237 1.81 -10.69 15.82
CA LYS A 237 3.14 -10.14 15.50
C LYS A 237 3.00 -8.71 14.98
N PHE A 238 3.87 -7.85 15.48
CA PHE A 238 4.07 -6.52 14.92
C PHE A 238 4.70 -6.60 13.53
N VAL A 239 4.50 -5.56 12.71
CA VAL A 239 4.95 -5.49 11.32
C VAL A 239 6.46 -5.76 11.17
N LYS A 240 6.86 -6.41 10.05
CA LYS A 240 8.25 -6.58 9.65
C LYS A 240 8.67 -5.51 8.64
N PHE A 241 9.85 -4.97 8.82
CA PHE A 241 10.48 -4.05 7.87
C PHE A 241 11.17 -4.84 6.76
N LEU A 242 10.64 -4.77 5.55
CA LEU A 242 11.16 -5.49 4.38
C LEU A 242 12.37 -4.79 3.73
N GLY A 243 12.70 -3.59 4.20
CA GLY A 243 13.79 -2.80 3.66
C GLY A 243 13.34 -1.54 2.94
N TYR A 244 14.19 -1.04 2.07
CA TYR A 244 13.98 0.18 1.32
C TYR A 244 14.19 -0.03 -0.18
N THR A 245 13.68 0.88 -0.99
CA THR A 245 14.07 1.04 -2.38
C THR A 245 14.38 2.50 -2.68
N ILE A 246 15.12 2.75 -3.75
CA ILE A 246 15.35 4.11 -4.23
C ILE A 246 14.41 4.38 -5.39
N TYR A 247 13.88 5.58 -5.47
CA TYR A 247 12.97 5.98 -6.52
C TYR A 247 13.36 7.35 -7.09
N ASN A 248 13.20 7.51 -8.40
CA ASN A 248 13.43 8.76 -9.12
C ASN A 248 14.87 9.29 -9.05
N ALA A 249 15.86 8.41 -9.02
CA ALA A 249 17.27 8.77 -9.05
C ALA A 249 17.76 9.07 -10.46
N LYS A 250 18.70 10.00 -10.60
CA LYS A 250 19.33 10.30 -11.89
C LYS A 250 20.36 9.21 -12.23
N LYS A 251 20.21 8.59 -13.43
CA LYS A 251 21.10 7.54 -13.92
C LYS A 251 22.43 8.12 -14.40
N TYR A 252 23.53 7.47 -14.00
CA TYR A 252 24.89 7.69 -14.49
C TYR A 252 25.61 6.35 -14.54
N GLU A 253 25.63 5.75 -15.71
CA GLU A 253 26.21 4.43 -15.94
C GLU A 253 27.69 4.31 -15.49
N GLY A 254 28.04 3.21 -14.82
CA GLY A 254 29.42 2.85 -14.47
C GLY A 254 30.07 3.66 -13.35
N ARG A 255 29.36 4.61 -12.74
CA ARG A 255 29.94 5.44 -11.65
C ARG A 255 30.02 4.75 -10.28
N ASN A 256 29.06 3.89 -10.00
CA ASN A 256 28.97 3.13 -8.73
C ASN A 256 28.08 1.90 -8.92
N SER A 257 27.92 1.09 -7.87
CA SER A 257 27.15 -0.15 -7.89
C SER A 257 25.66 0.03 -8.29
N LEU A 258 25.10 1.24 -8.15
CA LEU A 258 23.71 1.55 -8.47
C LEU A 258 23.54 2.46 -9.71
N ASP A 259 24.62 2.78 -10.42
CA ASP A 259 24.63 3.69 -11.57
C ASP A 259 24.00 5.06 -11.26
N LEU A 260 24.33 5.64 -10.10
CA LEU A 260 23.80 6.92 -9.64
C LEU A 260 24.79 8.07 -9.83
N ALA A 261 24.27 9.29 -9.93
CA ALA A 261 25.06 10.49 -9.74
C ALA A 261 25.76 10.45 -8.38
N THR A 262 27.02 10.92 -8.30
CA THR A 262 27.83 10.88 -7.07
C THR A 262 27.11 11.50 -5.87
N ALA A 263 26.45 12.66 -6.08
CA ALA A 263 25.67 13.31 -5.04
C ALA A 263 24.49 12.46 -4.55
N HIS A 264 23.80 11.75 -5.44
CA HIS A 264 22.74 10.82 -5.08
C HIS A 264 23.28 9.60 -4.32
N PHE A 265 24.36 9.02 -4.82
CA PHE A 265 24.98 7.84 -4.19
C PHE A 265 25.43 8.12 -2.77
N SER A 266 25.99 9.31 -2.49
CA SER A 266 26.43 9.70 -1.15
C SER A 266 25.31 9.77 -0.10
N TYR A 267 24.05 9.93 -0.53
CA TYR A 267 22.90 9.80 0.37
C TYR A 267 22.46 8.35 0.53
N VAL A 268 22.46 7.59 -0.57
CA VAL A 268 21.99 6.19 -0.56
C VAL A 268 22.89 5.31 0.29
N GLU A 269 24.22 5.49 0.21
CA GLU A 269 25.18 4.70 1.01
C GLU A 269 25.04 4.88 2.52
N LYS A 270 24.37 5.95 2.98
CA LYS A 270 24.08 6.20 4.41
C LYS A 270 22.83 5.48 4.90
N ILE A 271 21.93 5.10 4.02
CA ILE A 271 20.63 4.51 4.39
C ILE A 271 20.79 3.26 5.27
N PRO A 272 21.66 2.28 4.97
CA PRO A 272 21.81 1.10 5.81
C PRO A 272 22.23 1.42 7.25
N ALA A 273 23.13 2.41 7.43
CA ALA A 273 23.55 2.84 8.77
C ALA A 273 22.40 3.51 9.54
N VAL A 274 21.54 4.29 8.85
CA VAL A 274 20.36 4.91 9.45
C VAL A 274 19.34 3.85 9.86
N ILE A 275 19.11 2.83 9.02
CA ILE A 275 18.23 1.70 9.34
C ILE A 275 18.73 0.99 10.60
N LYS A 276 19.98 0.56 10.63
CA LYS A 276 20.58 -0.15 11.77
C LYS A 276 20.52 0.66 13.07
N LYS A 277 20.58 1.99 12.96
CA LYS A 277 20.56 2.88 14.14
C LYS A 277 19.14 3.16 14.67
N HIS A 278 18.15 3.22 13.80
CA HIS A 278 16.84 3.77 14.16
C HIS A 278 15.66 2.80 14.01
N ILE A 279 15.71 1.85 13.07
CA ILE A 279 14.65 0.83 12.95
C ILE A 279 14.89 -0.24 14.02
N PRO A 280 13.89 -0.64 14.81
CA PRO A 280 14.03 -1.73 15.79
C PRO A 280 14.49 -3.03 15.10
N GLU A 281 15.53 -3.65 15.64
CA GLU A 281 16.14 -4.86 15.05
C GLU A 281 15.12 -6.00 14.91
N GLU A 282 14.22 -6.14 15.87
CA GLU A 282 13.16 -7.16 15.87
C GLU A 282 12.19 -7.01 14.67
N CYS A 283 12.19 -5.85 14.00
CA CYS A 283 11.39 -5.66 12.79
C CYS A 283 12.05 -6.24 11.53
N TYR A 284 13.37 -6.52 11.54
CA TYR A 284 14.08 -7.00 10.36
C TYR A 284 15.13 -8.09 10.62
N GLN A 285 15.25 -8.60 11.85
CA GLN A 285 16.23 -9.61 12.22
C GLN A 285 16.14 -10.91 11.42
N GLU A 286 15.02 -11.20 10.79
CA GLU A 286 14.83 -12.37 9.92
C GLU A 286 15.41 -12.15 8.51
N LEU A 287 15.71 -10.91 8.12
CA LEU A 287 16.37 -10.63 6.84
C LEU A 287 17.87 -10.89 6.96
N GLU A 288 18.45 -11.47 5.92
CA GLU A 288 19.90 -11.58 5.82
C GLU A 288 20.55 -10.19 5.86
N PRO A 289 21.72 -10.02 6.54
CA PRO A 289 22.36 -8.70 6.69
C PRO A 289 22.60 -7.96 5.38
N GLU A 290 22.88 -8.67 4.29
CA GLU A 290 23.10 -8.13 2.96
C GLU A 290 21.83 -7.48 2.38
N GLU A 291 20.65 -7.98 2.77
CA GLU A 291 19.38 -7.44 2.31
C GLU A 291 19.10 -6.03 2.86
N ILE A 292 19.58 -5.74 4.06
CA ILE A 292 19.48 -4.39 4.63
C ILE A 292 20.50 -3.43 3.98
N MET A 293 21.61 -3.96 3.46
CA MET A 293 22.65 -3.15 2.83
C MET A 293 22.30 -2.68 1.41
N ARG A 294 21.31 -3.30 0.76
CA ARG A 294 20.93 -3.00 -0.63
C ARG A 294 19.43 -2.67 -0.76
N PRO A 295 19.07 -1.81 -1.71
CA PRO A 295 17.67 -1.55 -1.99
C PRO A 295 16.97 -2.79 -2.56
N ILE A 296 15.67 -2.94 -2.28
CA ILE A 296 14.82 -3.97 -2.90
C ILE A 296 14.89 -3.81 -4.42
N GLY A 297 15.11 -4.92 -5.13
CA GLY A 297 15.26 -4.93 -6.58
C GLY A 297 16.58 -4.38 -7.10
N GLY A 298 17.53 -4.01 -6.22
CA GLY A 298 18.82 -3.48 -6.65
C GLY A 298 18.68 -2.24 -7.53
N LYS A 299 19.06 -2.36 -8.83
CA LYS A 299 18.96 -1.28 -9.83
C LYS A 299 17.60 -1.19 -10.54
N SER A 300 16.70 -2.13 -10.33
CA SER A 300 15.55 -2.36 -11.21
C SER A 300 14.62 -1.14 -11.36
N VAL A 301 14.22 -0.51 -10.26
CA VAL A 301 13.23 0.59 -10.26
C VAL A 301 13.78 1.94 -9.82
N ILE A 302 15.06 2.03 -9.50
CA ILE A 302 15.64 3.20 -8.83
C ILE A 302 15.79 4.43 -9.72
N HIS A 303 15.99 4.25 -11.02
CA HIS A 303 16.19 5.37 -11.94
C HIS A 303 14.88 6.05 -12.31
N SER A 304 14.96 7.36 -12.55
CA SER A 304 13.80 8.16 -12.95
C SER A 304 13.04 7.54 -14.12
N HIS A 305 11.74 7.48 -13.97
CA HIS A 305 10.82 7.02 -15.01
C HIS A 305 10.34 8.17 -15.90
N ASN A 306 10.78 9.41 -15.63
CA ASN A 306 10.37 10.63 -16.35
C ASN A 306 8.82 10.72 -16.46
N THR A 307 8.30 10.83 -17.67
CA THR A 307 6.86 10.96 -17.96
C THR A 307 6.12 9.61 -18.05
N LEU A 308 6.83 8.47 -17.97
CA LEU A 308 6.20 7.14 -18.13
C LEU A 308 5.09 6.86 -17.11
N PRO A 309 5.23 7.21 -15.79
CA PRO A 309 4.14 7.02 -14.83
C PRO A 309 2.88 7.82 -15.16
N SER A 310 3.03 9.06 -15.66
CA SER A 310 1.89 9.88 -16.08
C SER A 310 1.18 9.28 -17.29
N MET A 311 1.92 8.69 -18.22
CA MET A 311 1.36 7.96 -19.35
C MET A 311 0.63 6.69 -18.89
N ALA A 312 1.22 5.94 -17.97
CA ALA A 312 0.59 4.76 -17.37
C ALA A 312 -0.74 5.12 -16.69
N GLN A 313 -0.78 6.21 -15.92
CA GLN A 313 -2.00 6.71 -15.27
C GLN A 313 -3.02 7.19 -16.30
N LYS A 314 -2.62 7.97 -17.30
CA LYS A 314 -3.51 8.47 -18.38
C LYS A 314 -4.25 7.34 -19.08
N TYR A 315 -3.55 6.24 -19.36
CA TYR A 315 -4.08 5.09 -20.09
C TYR A 315 -4.50 3.92 -19.18
N ARG A 316 -4.41 4.08 -17.85
CA ARG A 316 -4.80 3.08 -16.84
C ARG A 316 -4.24 1.69 -17.13
N THR A 317 -2.97 1.67 -17.49
CA THR A 317 -2.25 0.45 -17.84
C THR A 317 -0.80 0.56 -17.32
N PRO A 318 -0.12 -0.54 -16.99
CA PRO A 318 1.26 -0.44 -16.54
C PRO A 318 2.16 0.13 -17.63
N ILE A 319 3.26 0.76 -17.23
CA ILE A 319 4.17 1.43 -18.14
C ILE A 319 4.47 0.57 -19.37
N TRP A 320 4.78 -0.71 -19.22
CA TRP A 320 5.19 -1.59 -20.32
C TRP A 320 4.08 -1.95 -21.30
N LEU A 321 2.82 -1.81 -20.91
CA LEU A 321 1.67 -2.04 -21.80
C LEU A 321 1.11 -0.76 -22.43
N VAL A 322 1.60 0.43 -22.06
CA VAL A 322 1.18 1.69 -22.69
C VAL A 322 1.29 1.65 -24.23
N PRO A 323 2.38 1.11 -24.83
CA PRO A 323 2.48 1.03 -26.29
C PRO A 323 1.41 0.18 -26.98
N GLU A 324 0.72 -0.68 -26.23
CA GLU A 324 -0.31 -1.58 -26.74
C GLU A 324 -1.73 -1.05 -26.49
N SER A 325 -1.87 0.09 -25.79
CA SER A 325 -3.16 0.67 -25.48
C SER A 325 -3.89 1.13 -26.76
N SER A 326 -5.11 0.66 -26.94
CA SER A 326 -6.00 1.09 -28.02
C SER A 326 -6.50 2.53 -27.86
N GLU A 327 -6.42 3.10 -26.65
CA GLU A 327 -6.88 4.45 -26.31
C GLU A 327 -5.82 5.54 -26.62
N LEU A 328 -4.60 5.18 -27.09
CA LEU A 328 -3.53 6.15 -27.41
C LEU A 328 -4.01 7.24 -28.38
N THR A 329 -3.86 8.50 -27.99
CA THR A 329 -4.09 9.64 -28.87
C THR A 329 -3.04 9.69 -30.01
N SER A 330 -3.33 10.39 -31.11
CA SER A 330 -2.38 10.54 -32.23
C SER A 330 -1.05 11.17 -31.81
N GLU A 331 -1.10 12.16 -30.90
CA GLU A 331 0.08 12.84 -30.37
C GLU A 331 0.95 11.88 -29.51
N ASP A 332 0.32 11.12 -28.63
CA ASP A 332 1.02 10.18 -27.76
C ASP A 332 1.58 8.98 -28.54
N LYS A 333 0.90 8.53 -29.60
CA LYS A 333 1.41 7.45 -30.48
C LYS A 333 2.80 7.74 -31.03
N ALA A 334 3.05 8.98 -31.47
CA ALA A 334 4.36 9.37 -32.00
C ALA A 334 5.45 9.28 -30.91
N THR A 335 5.17 9.82 -29.72
CA THR A 335 6.11 9.80 -28.58
C THR A 335 6.36 8.37 -28.07
N VAL A 336 5.30 7.58 -27.92
CA VAL A 336 5.37 6.19 -27.44
C VAL A 336 6.13 5.31 -28.41
N SER A 337 5.87 5.44 -29.73
CA SER A 337 6.55 4.64 -30.77
C SER A 337 8.06 4.87 -30.78
N GLY A 338 8.50 6.12 -30.60
CA GLY A 338 9.94 6.46 -30.53
C GLY A 338 10.63 5.93 -29.26
N ASN A 339 9.86 5.58 -28.22
CA ASN A 339 10.38 5.13 -26.93
C ASN A 339 9.97 3.69 -26.57
N ARG A 340 9.47 2.91 -27.53
CA ARG A 340 8.86 1.58 -27.25
C ARG A 340 9.75 0.66 -26.43
N GLN A 341 11.07 0.64 -26.70
CA GLN A 341 12.01 -0.18 -25.94
C GLN A 341 12.13 0.28 -24.47
N THR A 342 12.06 1.58 -24.21
CA THR A 342 12.09 2.13 -22.84
C THR A 342 10.88 1.69 -22.04
N TYR A 343 9.70 1.66 -22.67
CA TYR A 343 8.48 1.12 -22.06
C TYR A 343 8.62 -0.38 -21.76
N ALA A 344 9.03 -1.18 -22.75
CA ALA A 344 9.18 -2.63 -22.62
C ALA A 344 10.17 -3.02 -21.50
N ASN A 345 11.31 -2.32 -21.40
CA ASN A 345 12.32 -2.60 -20.38
C ASN A 345 11.79 -2.46 -18.94
N LYS A 346 10.68 -1.73 -18.74
CA LYS A 346 10.09 -1.57 -17.40
C LYS A 346 9.41 -2.83 -16.91
N GLN A 347 8.92 -3.70 -17.77
CA GLN A 347 8.36 -4.98 -17.37
C GLN A 347 9.38 -5.82 -16.61
N GLN A 348 10.59 -6.00 -17.17
CA GLN A 348 11.65 -6.73 -16.50
C GLN A 348 12.06 -6.04 -15.19
N SER A 349 12.16 -4.71 -15.18
CA SER A 349 12.52 -3.95 -13.99
C SER A 349 11.55 -4.20 -12.82
N TYR A 350 10.25 -4.17 -13.07
CA TYR A 350 9.26 -4.43 -12.02
C TYR A 350 9.10 -5.91 -11.70
N SER A 351 9.35 -6.80 -12.67
CA SER A 351 9.43 -8.24 -12.44
C SER A 351 10.56 -8.59 -11.47
N ASP A 352 11.77 -8.06 -11.70
CA ASP A 352 12.94 -8.25 -10.81
C ASP A 352 12.68 -7.68 -9.41
N PHE A 353 12.04 -6.51 -9.33
CA PHE A 353 11.65 -5.91 -8.06
C PHE A 353 10.67 -6.81 -7.30
N ALA A 354 9.66 -7.34 -7.98
CA ALA A 354 8.66 -8.24 -7.39
C ALA A 354 9.31 -9.54 -6.90
N ASP A 355 10.24 -10.15 -7.66
CA ASP A 355 10.96 -11.35 -7.25
C ASP A 355 11.78 -11.13 -5.99
N HIS A 356 12.49 -10.00 -5.91
CA HIS A 356 13.27 -9.67 -4.73
C HIS A 356 12.38 -9.38 -3.51
N LEU A 357 11.23 -8.71 -3.70
CA LEU A 357 10.23 -8.51 -2.65
C LEU A 357 9.68 -9.85 -2.14
N LEU A 358 9.35 -10.79 -3.03
CA LEU A 358 8.90 -12.14 -2.66
C LEU A 358 9.97 -12.91 -1.89
N THR A 359 11.24 -12.75 -2.27
CA THR A 359 12.37 -13.38 -1.54
C THR A 359 12.42 -12.88 -0.10
N ARG A 360 12.29 -11.57 0.14
CA ARG A 360 12.27 -10.99 1.49
C ARG A 360 11.04 -11.41 2.29
N LEU A 361 9.88 -11.53 1.64
CA LEU A 361 8.67 -12.05 2.28
C LEU A 361 8.86 -13.48 2.80
N LYS A 362 9.50 -14.34 2.03
CA LYS A 362 9.80 -15.72 2.45
C LYS A 362 10.74 -15.75 3.67
N MET A 363 11.70 -14.85 3.75
CA MET A 363 12.63 -14.77 4.90
C MET A 363 11.91 -14.42 6.20
N ILE A 364 10.90 -13.56 6.16
CA ILE A 364 10.14 -13.15 7.37
C ILE A 364 9.05 -14.14 7.78
N GLU A 365 8.72 -15.13 6.95
CA GLU A 365 7.74 -16.17 7.25
C GLU A 365 8.34 -17.32 8.08
N GLY A 366 9.65 -17.54 7.98
CA GLY A 366 10.38 -18.60 8.69
C GLY A 366 10.61 -18.24 10.12
#